data_59fe18b01194e69dc019b372a9e3c704
#
_entry.id   59fe18b01194e69dc019b372a9e3c704
#
_cell.length_a   1.000
_cell.length_b   1.000
_cell.length_c   1.000
_cell.angle_alpha   90.00
_cell.angle_beta   90.00
_cell.angle_gamma   90.00
#
_symmetry.space_group_name_H-M   'P 1'
#
loop_
_entity.id
_entity.type
_entity.pdbx_description
1 polymer ?
#
loop_
_entity_poly.entity_id
_entity_poly.type
_entity_poly.pdbx_seq_one_letter_code
_entity_poly.pdbx_strand_id
1 'polypeptide(L)'
;MTNHPRDATVETMDRRRFLKTGAACLAASTLPQLKAASSSHEQKRIYNAVKWTMIKGELSVLDKFHMTKDVGFDGMSLMGHDWVTVKEVHKAQDKTGLPVHNVNDAYHWKVRLSDPDPSVRKQAKQDMQDTMKFANDVGADSILLVVGKVTDPVKENHDQVWERSTEIINDSLPLASRLGVRILLENVGNDFCVTPDLWNQYIDQFKSPWVGAFFDIGNHHSRGGAAEWLRAVGPRIVKLDVKGHSTERRKNCDIFDGNVPWDRIREEIDRIHFTGWATAEVSGGGADRLRQVVERMNQALGIV
;
A
#
# COMPACT_ATOMS: atom_id res chain seq x y z
N MET A 1 11.01 62.59 -34.95
CA MET A 1 9.76 62.20 -35.60
C MET A 1 9.27 61.00 -34.90
N THR A 2 8.42 61.21 -33.84
CA THR A 2 6.95 61.05 -33.81
C THR A 2 6.56 59.59 -34.16
N ASN A 3 5.99 58.79 -33.31
CA ASN A 3 4.73 58.92 -32.56
C ASN A 3 4.56 57.80 -31.53
N HIS A 4 4.14 58.12 -30.35
CA HIS A 4 3.26 57.40 -29.42
C HIS A 4 1.81 57.44 -29.96
N PRO A 5 0.78 56.82 -29.33
CA PRO A 5 0.57 55.79 -28.34
C PRO A 5 -0.63 54.85 -28.67
N ARG A 6 -1.02 53.92 -27.79
CA ARG A 6 -2.40 53.80 -27.32
C ARG A 6 -2.51 52.81 -26.18
N ASP A 7 -2.98 53.35 -25.04
CA ASP A 7 -3.58 52.68 -23.90
C ASP A 7 -4.73 51.71 -24.30
N ALA A 8 -4.82 50.57 -23.64
CA ALA A 8 -6.01 49.77 -23.55
C ALA A 8 -6.31 49.54 -22.06
N THR A 9 -7.25 50.33 -21.56
CA THR A 9 -7.87 50.25 -20.24
C THR A 9 -8.59 48.93 -20.03
N VAL A 10 -8.22 48.24 -18.94
CA VAL A 10 -8.95 47.06 -18.42
C VAL A 10 -10.13 47.55 -17.60
N GLU A 11 -11.35 47.37 -18.11
CA GLU A 11 -12.58 47.56 -17.36
C GLU A 11 -12.77 46.50 -16.29
N THR A 12 -12.77 46.93 -15.05
CA THR A 12 -13.15 46.10 -13.88
C THR A 12 -14.67 45.97 -13.84
N MET A 13 -15.17 44.77 -14.05
CA MET A 13 -16.60 44.43 -13.92
C MET A 13 -17.03 44.43 -12.45
N ASP A 14 -17.91 45.36 -12.10
CA ASP A 14 -18.50 45.57 -10.76
C ASP A 14 -19.47 44.43 -10.40
N ARG A 15 -19.13 43.68 -9.31
CA ARG A 15 -19.88 42.54 -8.76
C ARG A 15 -21.20 42.92 -8.08
N ARG A 16 -21.67 44.16 -8.13
CA ARG A 16 -22.86 44.65 -7.38
C ARG A 16 -24.15 44.78 -8.20
N ARG A 17 -24.20 44.33 -9.45
CA ARG A 17 -25.38 44.54 -10.33
C ARG A 17 -26.24 43.31 -10.60
N PHE A 18 -26.09 42.22 -9.85
CA PHE A 18 -26.85 40.96 -10.09
C PHE A 18 -27.94 40.64 -9.05
N LEU A 19 -28.33 41.59 -8.23
CA LEU A 19 -29.41 41.44 -7.24
C LEU A 19 -30.44 42.54 -7.34
N LYS A 20 -31.27 42.50 -8.39
CA LYS A 20 -32.59 43.15 -8.39
C LYS A 20 -33.31 42.86 -9.72
N THR A 21 -34.11 41.80 -9.76
CA THR A 21 -35.40 41.71 -10.46
C THR A 21 -35.87 40.26 -10.46
N GLY A 22 -37.04 40.02 -9.91
CA GLY A 22 -37.76 38.75 -10.08
C GLY A 22 -38.50 38.24 -8.85
N ALA A 23 -39.33 39.05 -8.26
CA ALA A 23 -40.43 38.55 -7.41
C ALA A 23 -41.65 38.30 -8.29
N ALA A 24 -42.29 37.18 -8.07
CA ALA A 24 -43.64 36.75 -8.43
C ALA A 24 -43.74 35.59 -9.42
N CYS A 25 -44.05 34.42 -8.87
CA CYS A 25 -45.25 33.62 -9.17
C CYS A 25 -45.15 32.30 -8.41
N LEU A 26 -45.82 32.20 -7.30
CA LEU A 26 -46.13 30.94 -6.61
C LEU A 26 -47.21 30.22 -7.45
N ALA A 27 -46.80 29.20 -8.17
CA ALA A 27 -47.71 28.16 -8.64
C ALA A 27 -47.30 26.84 -7.94
N ALA A 28 -48.12 26.40 -7.00
CA ALA A 28 -47.97 25.11 -6.35
C ALA A 28 -48.25 23.99 -7.36
N SER A 29 -47.23 23.46 -7.96
CA SER A 29 -47.26 22.20 -8.67
C SER A 29 -46.72 21.10 -7.74
N THR A 30 -47.63 20.22 -7.28
CA THR A 30 -47.30 18.99 -6.58
C THR A 30 -46.51 18.07 -7.52
N LEU A 31 -45.19 18.13 -7.44
CA LEU A 31 -44.33 17.16 -8.07
C LEU A 31 -44.41 15.84 -7.27
N PRO A 32 -44.63 14.70 -7.94
CA PRO A 32 -44.55 13.41 -7.24
C PRO A 32 -43.13 13.25 -6.68
N GLN A 33 -43.05 13.01 -5.36
CA GLN A 33 -41.79 12.59 -4.72
C GLN A 33 -41.35 11.29 -5.40
N LEU A 34 -40.42 11.41 -6.34
CA LEU A 34 -39.59 10.26 -6.73
C LEU A 34 -38.81 9.85 -5.47
N LYS A 35 -39.25 8.77 -4.84
CA LYS A 35 -38.44 8.03 -3.89
C LYS A 35 -37.18 7.65 -4.64
N ALA A 36 -36.10 8.40 -4.43
CA ALA A 36 -34.78 7.94 -4.80
C ALA A 36 -34.57 6.62 -4.06
N ALA A 37 -34.65 5.53 -4.79
CA ALA A 37 -34.12 4.27 -4.33
C ALA A 37 -32.62 4.50 -4.15
N SER A 38 -32.21 4.80 -2.92
CA SER A 38 -30.80 4.76 -2.53
C SER A 38 -30.41 3.29 -2.53
N SER A 39 -30.03 2.78 -3.70
CA SER A 39 -29.14 1.63 -3.76
C SER A 39 -27.79 2.16 -3.23
N SER A 40 -27.60 2.13 -1.92
CA SER A 40 -26.28 2.25 -1.34
C SER A 40 -25.51 1.01 -1.81
N HIS A 41 -24.88 1.08 -2.97
CA HIS A 41 -23.74 0.24 -3.25
C HIS A 41 -22.70 0.66 -2.20
N GLU A 42 -22.63 -0.08 -1.10
CA GLU A 42 -21.60 0.09 -0.11
C GLU A 42 -20.28 -0.13 -0.85
N GLN A 43 -19.53 0.95 -1.06
CA GLN A 43 -18.31 0.91 -1.85
C GLN A 43 -17.32 0.02 -1.10
N LYS A 44 -16.82 -1.03 -1.76
CA LYS A 44 -15.83 -1.94 -1.19
C LYS A 44 -14.68 -1.14 -0.59
N ARG A 45 -14.44 -1.30 0.69
CA ARG A 45 -13.41 -0.55 1.43
C ARG A 45 -12.05 -1.23 1.36
N ILE A 46 -12.02 -2.56 1.38
CA ILE A 46 -10.80 -3.37 1.41
C ILE A 46 -10.77 -4.25 0.15
N TYR A 47 -9.66 -4.19 -0.57
CA TYR A 47 -9.41 -4.96 -1.77
C TYR A 47 -8.42 -6.08 -1.47
N ASN A 48 -8.78 -7.31 -1.83
CA ASN A 48 -7.91 -8.47 -1.66
C ASN A 48 -6.85 -8.54 -2.76
N ALA A 49 -5.61 -8.78 -2.37
CA ALA A 49 -4.53 -9.03 -3.31
C ALA A 49 -3.70 -10.26 -2.92
N VAL A 50 -2.95 -10.78 -3.86
CA VAL A 50 -2.03 -11.91 -3.68
C VAL A 50 -0.60 -11.51 -4.04
N LYS A 51 0.40 -12.01 -3.30
CA LYS A 51 1.81 -11.87 -3.69
C LYS A 51 2.11 -12.79 -4.88
N TRP A 52 2.84 -12.28 -5.85
CA TRP A 52 3.30 -13.02 -7.04
C TRP A 52 3.90 -14.40 -6.71
N THR A 53 4.69 -14.46 -5.64
CA THR A 53 5.38 -15.68 -5.20
C THR A 53 4.45 -16.77 -4.66
N MET A 54 3.20 -16.43 -4.33
CA MET A 54 2.21 -17.40 -3.87
C MET A 54 1.56 -18.19 -5.02
N ILE A 55 1.62 -17.69 -6.24
CA ILE A 55 1.03 -18.32 -7.42
C ILE A 55 2.02 -19.38 -7.95
N LYS A 56 1.76 -20.64 -7.66
CA LYS A 56 2.64 -21.75 -8.02
C LYS A 56 2.23 -22.40 -9.34
N GLY A 57 3.19 -23.07 -9.96
CA GLY A 57 3.07 -23.73 -11.26
C GLY A 57 3.94 -23.07 -12.33
N GLU A 58 4.18 -23.79 -13.41
CA GLU A 58 4.85 -23.27 -14.62
C GLU A 58 3.83 -22.52 -15.47
N LEU A 59 3.57 -21.27 -15.12
CA LEU A 59 2.56 -20.43 -15.69
C LEU A 59 3.21 -19.20 -16.32
N SER A 60 2.69 -18.79 -17.49
CA SER A 60 3.04 -17.49 -18.06
C SER A 60 2.55 -16.34 -17.17
N VAL A 61 3.07 -15.13 -17.38
CA VAL A 61 2.58 -13.93 -16.68
C VAL A 61 1.08 -13.79 -16.87
N LEU A 62 0.58 -13.93 -18.09
CA LEU A 62 -0.84 -13.83 -18.39
C LEU A 62 -1.68 -14.88 -17.66
N ASP A 63 -1.21 -16.15 -17.62
CA ASP A 63 -1.97 -17.21 -16.95
C ASP A 63 -2.04 -17.01 -15.43
N LYS A 64 -0.98 -16.45 -14.81
CA LYS A 64 -1.01 -16.06 -13.40
C LYS A 64 -2.03 -14.96 -13.13
N PHE A 65 -2.16 -13.98 -14.02
CA PHE A 65 -3.17 -12.92 -13.90
C PHE A 65 -4.59 -13.49 -14.05
N HIS A 66 -4.82 -14.37 -15.05
CA HIS A 66 -6.10 -15.06 -15.19
C HIS A 66 -6.44 -15.86 -13.93
N MET A 67 -5.52 -16.72 -13.48
CA MET A 67 -5.73 -17.51 -12.26
C MET A 67 -6.08 -16.62 -11.06
N THR A 68 -5.34 -15.53 -10.86
CA THR A 68 -5.58 -14.59 -9.74
C THR A 68 -6.99 -14.00 -9.78
N LYS A 69 -7.41 -13.55 -10.96
CA LYS A 69 -8.76 -13.01 -11.15
C LYS A 69 -9.85 -14.08 -10.95
N ASP A 70 -9.66 -15.26 -11.55
CA ASP A 70 -10.67 -16.34 -11.56
C ASP A 70 -10.90 -16.94 -10.17
N VAL A 71 -9.92 -16.89 -9.28
CA VAL A 71 -10.09 -17.32 -7.88
C VAL A 71 -10.66 -16.24 -6.98
N GLY A 72 -10.78 -14.98 -7.44
CA GLY A 72 -11.51 -13.93 -6.74
C GLY A 72 -10.64 -12.87 -6.04
N PHE A 73 -9.35 -12.74 -6.37
CA PHE A 73 -8.56 -11.59 -5.92
C PHE A 73 -8.88 -10.35 -6.77
N ASP A 74 -8.84 -9.18 -6.12
CA ASP A 74 -9.05 -7.88 -6.76
C ASP A 74 -7.79 -7.33 -7.44
N GLY A 75 -6.62 -7.80 -7.03
CA GLY A 75 -5.34 -7.33 -7.57
C GLY A 75 -4.15 -8.20 -7.17
N MET A 76 -2.97 -7.75 -7.57
CA MET A 76 -1.71 -8.46 -7.38
C MET A 76 -0.62 -7.54 -6.85
N SER A 77 0.26 -8.09 -5.99
CA SER A 77 1.56 -7.51 -5.62
C SER A 77 2.66 -8.26 -6.33
N LEU A 78 3.43 -7.58 -7.19
CA LEU A 78 4.57 -8.16 -7.90
C LEU A 78 5.80 -8.23 -6.99
N MET A 79 6.83 -8.94 -7.46
CA MET A 79 8.09 -9.13 -6.75
C MET A 79 9.25 -8.72 -7.66
N GLY A 80 10.05 -7.74 -7.20
CA GLY A 80 11.22 -7.27 -7.95
C GLY A 80 10.90 -6.53 -9.24
N HIS A 81 11.86 -5.80 -9.74
CA HIS A 81 11.75 -5.01 -10.98
C HIS A 81 12.22 -5.78 -12.23
N ASP A 82 12.80 -6.95 -12.05
CA ASP A 82 13.41 -7.77 -13.11
C ASP A 82 12.82 -9.21 -13.22
N TRP A 83 11.77 -9.51 -12.44
CA TRP A 83 11.14 -10.83 -12.46
C TRP A 83 10.19 -11.02 -13.64
N VAL A 84 9.63 -9.93 -14.14
CA VAL A 84 8.73 -9.88 -15.29
C VAL A 84 8.93 -8.55 -16.03
N THR A 85 8.63 -8.50 -17.31
CA THR A 85 8.74 -7.28 -18.09
C THR A 85 7.48 -6.42 -18.00
N VAL A 86 7.63 -5.09 -18.08
CA VAL A 86 6.51 -4.13 -18.14
C VAL A 86 5.52 -4.52 -19.25
N LYS A 87 6.03 -4.93 -20.42
CA LYS A 87 5.20 -5.36 -21.56
C LYS A 87 4.30 -6.56 -21.25
N GLU A 88 4.86 -7.57 -20.54
CA GLU A 88 4.08 -8.74 -20.13
C GLU A 88 3.00 -8.38 -19.12
N VAL A 89 3.34 -7.51 -18.16
CA VAL A 89 2.38 -7.03 -17.15
C VAL A 89 1.25 -6.25 -17.81
N HIS A 90 1.55 -5.26 -18.67
CA HIS A 90 0.52 -4.50 -19.37
C HIS A 90 -0.39 -5.40 -20.21
N LYS A 91 0.20 -6.33 -20.97
CA LYS A 91 -0.59 -7.31 -21.75
C LYS A 91 -1.53 -8.11 -20.85
N ALA A 92 -1.07 -8.52 -19.66
CA ALA A 92 -1.89 -9.28 -18.72
C ALA A 92 -2.99 -8.40 -18.09
N GLN A 93 -2.68 -7.16 -17.70
CA GLN A 93 -3.65 -6.20 -17.20
C GLN A 93 -4.74 -5.89 -18.24
N ASP A 94 -4.36 -5.62 -19.49
CA ASP A 94 -5.30 -5.35 -20.59
C ASP A 94 -6.26 -6.50 -20.83
N LYS A 95 -5.79 -7.75 -20.70
CA LYS A 95 -6.60 -8.96 -20.95
C LYS A 95 -7.49 -9.34 -19.77
N THR A 96 -7.03 -9.07 -18.54
CA THR A 96 -7.74 -9.51 -17.35
C THR A 96 -8.47 -8.39 -16.62
N GLY A 97 -8.06 -7.13 -16.80
CA GLY A 97 -8.50 -6.00 -16.00
C GLY A 97 -8.01 -6.06 -14.55
N LEU A 98 -7.08 -6.99 -14.20
CA LEU A 98 -6.56 -7.14 -12.85
C LEU A 98 -5.43 -6.13 -12.60
N PRO A 99 -5.55 -5.21 -11.63
CA PRO A 99 -4.50 -4.23 -11.36
C PRO A 99 -3.32 -4.84 -10.59
N VAL A 100 -2.14 -4.26 -10.79
CA VAL A 100 -1.00 -4.37 -9.88
C VAL A 100 -1.06 -3.19 -8.93
N HIS A 101 -1.17 -3.45 -7.62
CA HIS A 101 -1.28 -2.37 -6.64
C HIS A 101 0.05 -2.04 -5.95
N ASN A 102 1.02 -2.94 -6.01
CA ASN A 102 2.29 -2.83 -5.29
C ASN A 102 3.38 -3.66 -5.97
N VAL A 103 4.64 -3.26 -5.78
CA VAL A 103 5.81 -4.09 -6.09
C VAL A 103 6.66 -4.23 -4.83
N ASN A 104 6.96 -5.47 -4.43
CA ASN A 104 7.88 -5.71 -3.31
C ASN A 104 9.32 -5.55 -3.79
N ASP A 105 10.15 -4.87 -3.02
CA ASP A 105 11.60 -4.91 -3.25
C ASP A 105 12.12 -6.33 -2.94
N ALA A 106 12.52 -7.06 -3.98
CA ALA A 106 12.92 -8.45 -3.85
C ALA A 106 14.29 -8.63 -3.18
N TYR A 107 15.08 -7.57 -3.09
CA TYR A 107 16.49 -7.63 -2.71
C TYR A 107 16.77 -7.20 -1.28
N HIS A 108 15.84 -6.51 -0.62
CA HIS A 108 16.01 -5.84 0.67
C HIS A 108 16.52 -6.73 1.82
N TRP A 109 16.36 -8.06 1.73
CA TRP A 109 16.90 -9.00 2.72
C TRP A 109 18.38 -9.30 2.54
N LYS A 110 18.89 -9.21 1.32
CA LYS A 110 20.28 -9.54 0.98
C LYS A 110 21.11 -8.27 0.75
N VAL A 111 20.55 -7.31 0.06
CA VAL A 111 21.14 -6.03 -0.29
C VAL A 111 20.42 -4.95 0.54
N ARG A 112 20.89 -4.76 1.78
CA ARG A 112 20.17 -3.95 2.78
C ARG A 112 20.55 -2.48 2.72
N LEU A 113 19.59 -1.59 2.94
CA LEU A 113 19.86 -0.15 3.14
C LEU A 113 20.73 0.11 4.37
N SER A 114 20.74 -0.79 5.33
CA SER A 114 21.48 -0.70 6.59
C SER A 114 22.86 -1.36 6.57
N ASP A 115 23.25 -2.01 5.47
CA ASP A 115 24.48 -2.80 5.40
C ASP A 115 25.71 -2.01 5.85
N PRO A 116 26.65 -2.61 6.60
CA PRO A 116 27.90 -1.95 6.97
C PRO A 116 28.74 -1.47 5.77
N ASP A 117 28.70 -2.22 4.66
CA ASP A 117 29.42 -1.86 3.43
C ASP A 117 28.68 -0.78 2.65
N PRO A 118 29.31 0.42 2.43
CA PRO A 118 28.69 1.48 1.62
C PRO A 118 28.38 1.07 0.19
N SER A 119 29.13 0.13 -0.39
CA SER A 119 28.89 -0.34 -1.76
C SER A 119 27.58 -1.14 -1.85
N VAL A 120 27.29 -1.96 -0.83
CA VAL A 120 26.02 -2.69 -0.70
C VAL A 120 24.87 -1.70 -0.50
N ARG A 121 25.02 -0.68 0.35
CA ARG A 121 24.00 0.37 0.53
C ARG A 121 23.72 1.15 -0.75
N LYS A 122 24.77 1.44 -1.55
CA LYS A 122 24.60 2.07 -2.85
C LYS A 122 23.79 1.20 -3.81
N GLN A 123 24.06 -0.10 -3.84
CA GLN A 123 23.27 -1.06 -4.63
C GLN A 123 21.83 -1.14 -4.13
N ALA A 124 21.62 -1.23 -2.80
CA ALA A 124 20.28 -1.23 -2.20
C ALA A 124 19.45 -0.01 -2.59
N LYS A 125 20.06 1.18 -2.56
CA LYS A 125 19.43 2.42 -3.05
C LYS A 125 19.02 2.30 -4.51
N GLN A 126 19.91 1.77 -5.37
CA GLN A 126 19.61 1.60 -6.79
C GLN A 126 18.46 0.61 -7.01
N ASP A 127 18.50 -0.55 -6.37
CA ASP A 127 17.45 -1.58 -6.47
C ASP A 127 16.10 -1.04 -6.02
N MET A 128 16.05 -0.31 -4.91
CA MET A 128 14.83 0.36 -4.43
C MET A 128 14.31 1.37 -5.45
N GLN A 129 15.18 2.22 -6.02
CA GLN A 129 14.78 3.22 -7.02
C GLN A 129 14.34 2.60 -8.34
N ASP A 130 14.94 1.51 -8.76
CA ASP A 130 14.52 0.77 -9.96
C ASP A 130 13.20 0.03 -9.71
N THR A 131 12.98 -0.49 -8.52
CA THR A 131 11.67 -1.03 -8.09
C THR A 131 10.58 0.05 -8.10
N MET A 132 10.89 1.30 -7.68
CA MET A 132 9.94 2.42 -7.76
C MET A 132 9.60 2.80 -9.20
N LYS A 133 10.58 2.83 -10.10
CA LYS A 133 10.35 3.10 -11.54
C LYS A 133 9.47 2.01 -12.14
N PHE A 134 9.82 0.75 -11.88
CA PHE A 134 9.02 -0.39 -12.36
C PHE A 134 7.60 -0.36 -11.79
N ALA A 135 7.41 -0.02 -10.52
CA ALA A 135 6.08 0.15 -9.93
C ALA A 135 5.25 1.20 -10.67
N ASN A 136 5.83 2.38 -10.96
CA ASN A 136 5.17 3.39 -11.78
C ASN A 136 4.83 2.87 -13.18
N ASP A 137 5.78 2.21 -13.83
CA ASP A 137 5.61 1.70 -15.20
C ASP A 137 4.51 0.64 -15.31
N VAL A 138 4.25 -0.15 -14.26
CA VAL A 138 3.16 -1.15 -14.24
C VAL A 138 1.87 -0.64 -13.60
N GLY A 139 1.80 0.65 -13.24
CA GLY A 139 0.61 1.29 -12.65
C GLY A 139 0.40 1.03 -11.16
N ALA A 140 1.41 0.54 -10.45
CA ALA A 140 1.38 0.41 -9.00
C ALA A 140 1.69 1.75 -8.30
N ASP A 141 1.07 2.00 -7.15
CA ASP A 141 1.20 3.26 -6.40
C ASP A 141 2.18 3.17 -5.22
N SER A 142 2.82 2.02 -5.03
CA SER A 142 3.77 1.81 -3.93
C SER A 142 4.76 0.68 -4.19
N ILE A 143 5.85 0.74 -3.42
CA ILE A 143 6.73 -0.40 -3.18
C ILE A 143 6.61 -0.84 -1.72
N LEU A 144 6.81 -2.15 -1.44
CA LEU A 144 7.03 -2.66 -0.09
C LEU A 144 8.54 -2.78 0.15
N LEU A 145 9.01 -2.21 1.26
CA LEU A 145 10.41 -2.17 1.64
C LEU A 145 10.63 -2.63 3.08
N VAL A 146 11.56 -3.56 3.28
CA VAL A 146 12.18 -3.82 4.59
C VAL A 146 13.46 -2.99 4.68
N VAL A 147 13.51 -2.06 5.63
CA VAL A 147 14.56 -1.02 5.70
C VAL A 147 15.93 -1.54 6.09
N GLY A 148 16.02 -2.74 6.65
CA GLY A 148 17.28 -3.32 7.11
C GLY A 148 17.06 -4.38 8.18
N LYS A 149 18.15 -4.72 8.88
CA LYS A 149 18.12 -5.73 9.95
C LYS A 149 19.22 -5.42 10.95
N VAL A 150 18.93 -5.59 12.23
CA VAL A 150 19.98 -5.61 13.27
C VAL A 150 20.69 -6.96 13.20
N THR A 151 21.95 -6.96 12.81
CA THR A 151 22.73 -8.20 12.62
C THR A 151 23.96 -8.28 13.53
N ASP A 152 24.47 -7.14 13.96
CA ASP A 152 25.72 -7.05 14.73
C ASP A 152 25.68 -5.84 15.66
N PRO A 153 25.99 -5.99 16.97
CA PRO A 153 25.90 -4.87 17.93
C PRO A 153 26.90 -3.74 17.68
N VAL A 154 27.92 -3.96 16.85
CA VAL A 154 28.96 -2.98 16.56
C VAL A 154 28.83 -2.41 15.16
N LYS A 155 28.50 -3.26 14.17
CA LYS A 155 28.56 -2.90 12.74
C LYS A 155 27.21 -2.61 12.11
N GLU A 156 26.13 -3.20 12.63
CA GLU A 156 24.77 -3.05 12.14
C GLU A 156 23.77 -3.16 13.30
N ASN A 157 23.90 -2.25 14.27
CA ASN A 157 22.99 -2.11 15.42
C ASN A 157 21.77 -1.27 15.05
N HIS A 158 20.82 -1.13 15.99
CA HIS A 158 19.57 -0.38 15.80
C HIS A 158 19.81 1.04 15.28
N ASP A 159 20.72 1.80 15.87
CA ASP A 159 20.96 3.20 15.51
C ASP A 159 21.58 3.31 14.11
N GLN A 160 22.48 2.40 13.77
CA GLN A 160 23.08 2.34 12.43
C GLN A 160 22.07 1.92 11.35
N VAL A 161 21.14 1.00 11.66
CA VAL A 161 20.03 0.68 10.76
C VAL A 161 19.17 1.92 10.55
N TRP A 162 18.82 2.62 11.63
CA TRP A 162 18.04 3.85 11.59
C TRP A 162 18.70 4.92 10.72
N GLU A 163 19.91 5.31 11.03
CA GLU A 163 20.63 6.38 10.36
C GLU A 163 20.81 6.10 8.85
N ARG A 164 21.37 4.92 8.52
CA ARG A 164 21.71 4.57 7.13
C ARG A 164 20.49 4.44 6.24
N SER A 165 19.43 3.79 6.72
CA SER A 165 18.20 3.63 5.95
C SER A 165 17.44 4.96 5.81
N THR A 166 17.46 5.82 6.85
CA THR A 166 16.84 7.15 6.80
C THR A 166 17.49 8.02 5.74
N GLU A 167 18.81 8.05 5.66
CA GLU A 167 19.54 8.79 4.62
C GLU A 167 19.08 8.40 3.22
N ILE A 168 19.07 7.10 2.93
CA ILE A 168 18.75 6.58 1.60
C ILE A 168 17.27 6.81 1.24
N ILE A 169 16.37 6.64 2.19
CA ILE A 169 14.94 6.90 1.96
C ILE A 169 14.72 8.40 1.69
N ASN A 170 15.30 9.30 2.50
CA ASN A 170 15.20 10.74 2.29
C ASN A 170 15.72 11.15 0.90
N ASP A 171 16.86 10.64 0.50
CA ASP A 171 17.45 10.88 -0.84
C ASP A 171 16.53 10.40 -1.99
N SER A 172 15.63 9.45 -1.71
CA SER A 172 14.72 8.88 -2.70
C SER A 172 13.34 9.53 -2.72
N LEU A 173 13.00 10.38 -1.74
CA LEU A 173 11.69 11.05 -1.68
C LEU A 173 11.39 11.94 -2.90
N PRO A 174 12.36 12.68 -3.49
CA PRO A 174 12.09 13.42 -4.72
C PRO A 174 11.71 12.51 -5.90
N LEU A 175 12.27 11.30 -5.96
CA LEU A 175 11.88 10.31 -6.96
C LEU A 175 10.48 9.77 -6.68
N ALA A 176 10.17 9.41 -5.43
CA ALA A 176 8.84 8.96 -5.00
C ALA A 176 7.75 9.96 -5.42
N SER A 177 8.00 11.24 -5.14
CA SER A 177 7.08 12.34 -5.51
C SER A 177 6.89 12.47 -7.03
N ARG A 178 7.97 12.40 -7.80
CA ARG A 178 7.87 12.49 -9.28
C ARG A 178 7.12 11.33 -9.91
N LEU A 179 7.30 10.12 -9.36
CA LEU A 179 6.67 8.91 -9.87
C LEU A 179 5.26 8.70 -9.32
N GLY A 180 4.86 9.39 -8.26
CA GLY A 180 3.61 9.10 -7.55
C GLY A 180 3.61 7.75 -6.84
N VAL A 181 4.79 7.22 -6.47
CA VAL A 181 4.98 5.89 -5.87
C VAL A 181 5.43 6.05 -4.42
N ARG A 182 4.68 5.46 -3.48
CA ARG A 182 5.00 5.47 -2.05
C ARG A 182 6.05 4.42 -1.70
N ILE A 183 6.89 4.73 -0.74
CA ILE A 183 7.81 3.79 -0.08
C ILE A 183 7.10 3.31 1.18
N LEU A 184 6.53 2.11 1.15
CA LEU A 184 5.81 1.54 2.28
C LEU A 184 6.69 0.56 3.06
N LEU A 185 6.88 0.85 4.33
CA LEU A 185 7.78 0.12 5.21
C LEU A 185 7.05 -1.03 5.88
N GLU A 186 7.63 -2.23 5.81
CA GLU A 186 7.06 -3.42 6.44
C GLU A 186 7.62 -3.64 7.86
N ASN A 187 6.74 -3.88 8.83
CA ASN A 187 7.12 -4.35 10.15
C ASN A 187 7.46 -5.84 10.10
N VAL A 188 8.71 -6.18 10.39
CA VAL A 188 9.22 -7.56 10.29
C VAL A 188 10.04 -7.96 11.52
N GLY A 189 10.29 -9.26 11.68
CA GLY A 189 11.11 -9.81 12.74
C GLY A 189 12.62 -9.64 12.51
N ASN A 190 13.09 -8.41 12.39
CA ASN A 190 14.48 -8.03 12.07
C ASN A 190 15.21 -7.33 13.22
N ASP A 191 14.63 -7.33 14.42
CA ASP A 191 15.11 -6.66 15.65
C ASP A 191 15.30 -5.14 15.53
N PHE A 192 14.73 -4.54 14.49
CA PHE A 192 14.63 -3.09 14.31
C PHE A 192 13.23 -2.61 14.67
N CYS A 193 13.13 -1.51 15.44
CA CYS A 193 11.85 -0.91 15.86
C CYS A 193 10.87 -1.93 16.46
N VAL A 194 11.30 -2.62 17.51
CA VAL A 194 10.57 -3.75 18.14
C VAL A 194 9.34 -3.33 18.96
N THR A 195 9.04 -2.04 19.05
CA THR A 195 7.83 -1.49 19.69
C THR A 195 7.06 -0.59 18.72
N PRO A 196 5.73 -0.46 18.89
CA PRO A 196 4.93 0.45 18.05
C PRO A 196 5.43 1.90 18.10
N ASP A 197 5.87 2.38 19.26
CA ASP A 197 6.35 3.76 19.43
C ASP A 197 7.61 4.03 18.61
N LEU A 198 8.59 3.13 18.64
CA LEU A 198 9.80 3.24 17.82
C LEU A 198 9.46 3.18 16.33
N TRP A 199 8.53 2.28 15.94
CA TRP A 199 8.07 2.15 14.57
C TRP A 199 7.38 3.44 14.08
N ASN A 200 6.52 4.01 14.91
CA ASN A 200 5.84 5.26 14.59
C ASN A 200 6.83 6.43 14.47
N GLN A 201 7.79 6.53 15.40
CA GLN A 201 8.85 7.55 15.34
C GLN A 201 9.68 7.42 14.05
N TYR A 202 9.99 6.17 13.67
CA TYR A 202 10.74 5.92 12.44
C TYR A 202 9.97 6.34 11.18
N ILE A 203 8.67 6.11 11.11
CA ILE A 203 7.84 6.55 9.97
C ILE A 203 7.66 8.07 10.00
N ASP A 204 7.32 8.65 11.14
CA ASP A 204 6.96 10.06 11.27
C ASP A 204 8.13 11.03 11.00
N GLN A 205 9.38 10.58 11.22
CA GLN A 205 10.55 11.42 10.98
C GLN A 205 10.69 11.90 9.54
N PHE A 206 10.18 11.13 8.56
CA PHE A 206 10.25 11.50 7.15
C PHE A 206 9.38 12.71 6.79
N LYS A 207 8.33 13.00 7.58
CA LYS A 207 7.40 14.11 7.36
C LYS A 207 6.94 14.23 5.91
N SER A 208 6.68 13.09 5.27
CA SER A 208 6.40 12.97 3.85
C SER A 208 5.18 12.08 3.59
N PRO A 209 4.26 12.46 2.71
CA PRO A 209 3.14 11.60 2.30
C PRO A 209 3.59 10.39 1.47
N TRP A 210 4.86 10.35 1.07
CA TRP A 210 5.44 9.28 0.27
C TRP A 210 6.00 8.13 1.11
N VAL A 211 5.99 8.23 2.44
CA VAL A 211 6.39 7.16 3.36
C VAL A 211 5.19 6.79 4.23
N GLY A 212 4.96 5.50 4.42
CA GLY A 212 3.92 4.96 5.28
C GLY A 212 4.19 3.51 5.66
N ALA A 213 3.26 2.87 6.33
CA ALA A 213 3.36 1.48 6.72
C ALA A 213 2.68 0.57 5.69
N PHE A 214 3.40 -0.47 5.26
CA PHE A 214 2.82 -1.71 4.78
C PHE A 214 2.74 -2.63 5.99
N PHE A 215 1.61 -2.62 6.69
CA PHE A 215 1.51 -3.25 7.99
C PHE A 215 1.21 -4.75 7.86
N ASP A 216 2.15 -5.59 8.30
CA ASP A 216 1.93 -7.02 8.42
C ASP A 216 1.28 -7.39 9.76
N ILE A 217 0.11 -8.02 9.68
CA ILE A 217 -0.71 -8.38 10.85
C ILE A 217 -0.04 -9.47 11.70
N GLY A 218 0.65 -10.41 11.07
CA GLY A 218 1.23 -11.57 11.76
C GLY A 218 2.60 -11.30 12.40
N ASN A 219 3.43 -10.50 11.76
CA ASN A 219 4.86 -10.37 12.09
C ASN A 219 5.16 -9.94 13.54
N HIS A 220 4.38 -9.01 14.07
CA HIS A 220 4.60 -8.52 15.44
C HIS A 220 3.54 -9.01 16.44
N HIS A 221 2.75 -10.02 16.09
CA HIS A 221 1.75 -10.59 17.02
C HIS A 221 2.37 -11.08 18.34
N SER A 222 3.56 -11.71 18.27
CA SER A 222 4.30 -12.14 19.45
C SER A 222 4.98 -11.00 20.25
N ARG A 223 4.95 -9.76 19.75
CA ARG A 223 5.60 -8.58 20.35
C ARG A 223 4.55 -7.58 20.87
N GLY A 224 3.55 -8.06 21.59
CA GLY A 224 2.53 -7.21 22.23
C GLY A 224 1.14 -7.26 21.57
N GLY A 225 0.93 -8.17 20.59
CA GLY A 225 -0.38 -8.39 19.98
C GLY A 225 -0.60 -7.61 18.68
N ALA A 226 -1.15 -8.31 17.69
CA ALA A 226 -1.39 -7.73 16.36
C ALA A 226 -2.40 -6.57 16.39
N ALA A 227 -3.47 -6.69 17.18
CA ALA A 227 -4.50 -5.65 17.29
C ALA A 227 -3.95 -4.39 17.98
N GLU A 228 -3.13 -4.56 19.02
CA GLU A 228 -2.47 -3.47 19.72
C GLU A 228 -1.50 -2.70 18.81
N TRP A 229 -0.72 -3.43 18.01
CA TRP A 229 0.15 -2.83 17.02
C TRP A 229 -0.64 -2.09 15.95
N LEU A 230 -1.69 -2.71 15.37
CA LEU A 230 -2.52 -2.09 14.35
C LEU A 230 -3.15 -0.79 14.84
N ARG A 231 -3.69 -0.80 16.09
CA ARG A 231 -4.21 0.40 16.76
C ARG A 231 -3.15 1.49 16.89
N ALA A 232 -1.96 1.14 17.37
CA ALA A 232 -0.89 2.10 17.66
C ALA A 232 -0.28 2.70 16.39
N VAL A 233 -0.10 1.91 15.32
CA VAL A 233 0.37 2.39 14.03
C VAL A 233 -0.69 3.26 13.35
N GLY A 234 -1.96 2.84 13.42
CA GLY A 234 -3.13 3.65 13.09
C GLY A 234 -3.08 4.26 11.68
N PRO A 235 -3.22 5.60 11.54
CA PRO A 235 -3.35 6.26 10.24
C PRO A 235 -2.09 6.22 9.37
N ARG A 236 -0.97 5.69 9.88
CA ARG A 236 0.25 5.47 9.08
C ARG A 236 0.12 4.27 8.16
N ILE A 237 -0.87 3.40 8.43
CA ILE A 237 -1.13 2.20 7.64
C ILE A 237 -1.75 2.60 6.31
N VAL A 238 -1.04 2.28 5.23
CA VAL A 238 -1.48 2.50 3.86
C VAL A 238 -1.95 1.19 3.23
N LYS A 239 -1.26 0.09 3.51
CA LYS A 239 -1.59 -1.26 3.03
C LYS A 239 -1.37 -2.29 4.12
N LEU A 240 -2.00 -3.45 3.97
CA LEU A 240 -1.88 -4.58 4.90
C LEU A 240 -1.26 -5.79 4.21
N ASP A 241 -0.37 -6.50 4.92
CA ASP A 241 -0.08 -7.91 4.68
C ASP A 241 -0.85 -8.78 5.67
N VAL A 242 -1.41 -9.89 5.16
CA VAL A 242 -2.34 -10.74 5.90
C VAL A 242 -1.80 -12.15 6.00
N LYS A 243 -1.40 -12.52 7.20
CA LYS A 243 -1.00 -13.88 7.58
C LYS A 243 -1.35 -14.17 9.02
N GLY A 244 -1.46 -15.46 9.36
CA GLY A 244 -1.59 -15.89 10.73
C GLY A 244 -0.23 -15.94 11.44
N HIS A 245 -0.29 -15.98 12.77
CA HIS A 245 0.86 -16.23 13.63
C HIS A 245 0.44 -17.10 14.81
N SER A 246 1.30 -18.04 15.20
CA SER A 246 1.13 -18.83 16.42
C SER A 246 2.21 -18.46 17.42
N THR A 247 1.80 -17.86 18.54
CA THR A 247 2.73 -17.51 19.62
C THR A 247 3.27 -18.76 20.31
N GLU A 248 2.47 -19.84 20.39
CA GLU A 248 2.90 -21.14 20.93
C GLU A 248 4.00 -21.76 20.08
N ARG A 249 3.76 -21.85 18.75
CA ARG A 249 4.73 -22.41 17.79
C ARG A 249 5.83 -21.42 17.41
N ARG A 250 5.73 -20.16 17.83
CA ARG A 250 6.66 -19.04 17.54
C ARG A 250 6.94 -18.88 16.04
N LYS A 251 5.90 -19.01 15.21
CA LYS A 251 6.04 -18.91 13.75
C LYS A 251 4.78 -18.38 13.07
N ASN A 252 4.99 -17.79 11.91
CA ASN A 252 3.91 -17.43 10.99
C ASN A 252 3.24 -18.69 10.46
N CYS A 253 1.96 -18.61 10.16
CA CYS A 253 1.13 -19.70 9.69
C CYS A 253 0.02 -19.17 8.79
N ASP A 254 -0.86 -20.05 8.35
CA ASP A 254 -2.03 -19.66 7.59
C ASP A 254 -3.00 -18.83 8.44
N ILE A 255 -3.84 -18.06 7.75
CA ILE A 255 -4.93 -17.30 8.35
C ILE A 255 -5.82 -18.30 9.12
N PHE A 256 -6.12 -18.02 10.38
CA PHE A 256 -6.84 -18.85 11.36
C PHE A 256 -6.07 -20.07 11.92
N ASP A 257 -4.89 -20.40 11.42
CA ASP A 257 -4.13 -21.57 11.95
C ASP A 257 -3.29 -21.25 13.19
N GLY A 258 -3.34 -20.00 13.67
CA GLY A 258 -2.66 -19.48 14.83
C GLY A 258 -3.63 -18.88 15.85
N ASN A 259 -3.14 -17.87 16.57
CA ASN A 259 -3.91 -17.19 17.61
C ASN A 259 -4.03 -15.67 17.40
N VAL A 260 -3.88 -15.20 16.15
CA VAL A 260 -4.20 -13.81 15.79
C VAL A 260 -5.70 -13.58 16.04
N PRO A 261 -6.08 -12.55 16.83
CA PRO A 261 -7.47 -12.31 17.23
C PRO A 261 -8.22 -11.54 16.12
N TRP A 262 -8.67 -12.24 15.08
CA TRP A 262 -9.24 -11.63 13.88
C TRP A 262 -10.46 -10.74 14.15
N ASP A 263 -11.28 -11.03 15.16
CA ASP A 263 -12.39 -10.16 15.56
C ASP A 263 -11.87 -8.78 16.00
N ARG A 264 -10.84 -8.77 16.85
CA ARG A 264 -10.20 -7.53 17.29
C ARG A 264 -9.46 -6.82 16.16
N ILE A 265 -8.88 -7.58 15.21
CA ILE A 265 -8.26 -6.98 14.01
C ILE A 265 -9.32 -6.22 13.21
N ARG A 266 -10.52 -6.79 13.00
CA ARG A 266 -11.62 -6.08 12.31
C ARG A 266 -12.04 -4.81 13.05
N GLU A 267 -12.22 -4.89 14.37
CA GLU A 267 -12.56 -3.73 15.19
C GLU A 267 -11.53 -2.60 15.05
N GLU A 268 -10.24 -2.92 15.00
CA GLU A 268 -9.20 -1.91 14.83
C GLU A 268 -9.12 -1.37 13.40
N ILE A 269 -9.31 -2.21 12.38
CA ILE A 269 -9.44 -1.79 10.97
C ILE A 269 -10.59 -0.77 10.82
N ASP A 270 -11.74 -1.04 11.45
CA ASP A 270 -12.89 -0.13 11.46
C ASP A 270 -12.59 1.17 12.23
N ARG A 271 -11.95 1.06 13.39
CA ARG A 271 -11.57 2.20 14.24
C ARG A 271 -10.66 3.19 13.52
N ILE A 272 -9.69 2.70 12.75
CA ILE A 272 -8.77 3.54 11.98
C ILE A 272 -9.36 3.96 10.62
N HIS A 273 -10.57 3.52 10.32
CA HIS A 273 -11.24 3.75 9.03
C HIS A 273 -10.38 3.31 7.84
N PHE A 274 -9.69 2.18 7.97
CA PHE A 274 -8.81 1.70 6.91
C PHE A 274 -9.59 1.44 5.62
N THR A 275 -9.04 1.96 4.53
CA THR A 275 -9.48 1.67 3.15
C THR A 275 -8.24 1.42 2.30
N GLY A 276 -8.27 0.36 1.49
CA GLY A 276 -7.13 0.07 0.63
C GLY A 276 -6.90 -1.42 0.40
N TRP A 277 -5.64 -1.77 0.14
CA TRP A 277 -5.24 -3.11 -0.24
C TRP A 277 -4.81 -3.94 0.98
N ALA A 278 -5.29 -5.18 1.01
CA ALA A 278 -4.84 -6.22 1.93
C ALA A 278 -4.27 -7.39 1.11
N THR A 279 -3.00 -7.66 1.25
CA THR A 279 -2.27 -8.66 0.45
C THR A 279 -2.06 -9.94 1.25
N ALA A 280 -2.43 -11.08 0.69
CA ALA A 280 -2.14 -12.38 1.30
C ALA A 280 -0.62 -12.64 1.34
N GLU A 281 -0.14 -13.11 2.48
CA GLU A 281 1.24 -13.58 2.66
C GLU A 281 1.29 -14.91 3.45
N VAL A 282 0.79 -15.95 2.82
CA VAL A 282 0.76 -17.31 3.36
C VAL A 282 1.32 -18.31 2.35
N SER A 283 1.35 -19.59 2.70
CA SER A 283 1.75 -20.63 1.75
C SER A 283 0.87 -20.60 0.50
N GLY A 284 1.48 -20.43 -0.65
CA GLY A 284 0.80 -20.39 -1.94
C GLY A 284 0.50 -21.78 -2.52
N GLY A 285 -0.04 -21.79 -3.74
CA GLY A 285 -0.37 -23.02 -4.47
C GLY A 285 -1.00 -22.74 -5.83
N GLY A 286 -1.70 -23.72 -6.38
CA GLY A 286 -2.56 -23.58 -7.56
C GLY A 286 -3.91 -22.95 -7.21
N ALA A 287 -4.83 -22.95 -8.18
CA ALA A 287 -6.13 -22.27 -8.09
C ALA A 287 -6.96 -22.63 -6.85
N ASP A 288 -7.05 -23.92 -6.49
CA ASP A 288 -7.86 -24.35 -5.34
C ASP A 288 -7.29 -23.81 -4.02
N ARG A 289 -5.96 -23.84 -3.87
CA ARG A 289 -5.32 -23.26 -2.70
C ARG A 289 -5.52 -21.74 -2.62
N LEU A 290 -5.39 -21.05 -3.73
CA LEU A 290 -5.58 -19.58 -3.77
C LEU A 290 -7.06 -19.20 -3.49
N ARG A 291 -8.02 -19.99 -3.92
CA ARG A 291 -9.45 -19.81 -3.60
C ARG A 291 -9.71 -19.90 -2.09
N GLN A 292 -9.10 -20.90 -1.42
CA GLN A 292 -9.16 -21.00 0.04
C GLN A 292 -8.54 -19.78 0.74
N VAL A 293 -7.48 -19.22 0.17
CA VAL A 293 -6.84 -18.01 0.73
C VAL A 293 -7.79 -16.81 0.62
N VAL A 294 -8.46 -16.61 -0.52
CA VAL A 294 -9.47 -15.54 -0.69
C VAL A 294 -10.58 -15.69 0.34
N GLU A 295 -11.14 -16.88 0.50
CA GLU A 295 -12.20 -17.16 1.49
C GLU A 295 -11.75 -16.82 2.91
N ARG A 296 -10.56 -17.27 3.31
CA ARG A 296 -10.00 -16.97 4.63
C ARG A 296 -9.72 -15.48 4.82
N MET A 297 -9.23 -14.77 3.80
CA MET A 297 -9.04 -13.32 3.87
C MET A 297 -10.36 -12.58 4.03
N ASN A 298 -11.37 -12.94 3.24
CA ASN A 298 -12.72 -12.35 3.33
C ASN A 298 -13.29 -12.52 4.74
N GLN A 299 -13.21 -13.72 5.29
CA GLN A 299 -13.65 -14.00 6.65
C GLN A 299 -12.82 -13.22 7.70
N ALA A 300 -11.48 -13.19 7.57
CA ALA A 300 -10.60 -12.55 8.53
C ALA A 300 -10.79 -11.03 8.58
N LEU A 301 -11.06 -10.40 7.44
CA LEU A 301 -11.17 -8.94 7.31
C LEU A 301 -12.62 -8.43 7.22
N GLY A 302 -13.62 -9.34 7.22
CA GLY A 302 -15.02 -8.96 7.06
C GLY A 302 -15.34 -8.37 5.69
N ILE A 303 -14.69 -8.86 4.64
CA ILE A 303 -14.95 -8.43 3.26
C ILE A 303 -16.14 -9.24 2.73
N VAL A 304 -17.19 -8.53 2.31
CA VAL A 304 -18.42 -9.09 1.76
C VAL A 304 -18.41 -8.98 0.24
#